data_fdce9dccf267d7dcaa73c5d961f97325
#
_entry.id   fdce9dccf267d7dcaa73c5d961f97325
#
_cell.length_a   1.000
_cell.length_b   1.000
_cell.length_c   1.000
_cell.angle_alpha   90.00
_cell.angle_beta   90.00
_cell.angle_gamma   90.00
#
_symmetry.space_group_name_H-M   'P 1'
#
loop_
_entity.id
_entity.type
_entity.pdbx_description
1 polymer ?
#
loop_
_entity_poly.entity_id
_entity_poly.type
_entity_poly.pdbx_seq_one_letter_code
_entity_poly.pdbx_strand_id
1 'polypeptide(L)'
;MMHAMSLPIVFINLARDAERRARLHSELSRVPMPSQRLAAVWWADLPAQQAAQWSNSPLNERQYYKPLRNGEKGCYASHLLAWQQLLASDAPALVVLEDDVRLTPQFADVVRAIAALDTPWDMVKLLGRDREKSRS
;
A
#
# COMPACT_ATOMS: atom_id res chain seq x y z
N MET A 1 26.81 2.80 -11.14
CA MET A 1 25.75 3.76 -10.79
C MET A 1 24.93 3.26 -9.64
N MET A 2 24.74 4.07 -8.65
CA MET A 2 24.12 3.67 -7.40
C MET A 2 22.65 4.03 -7.37
N HIS A 3 21.82 3.20 -7.98
CA HIS A 3 20.37 3.40 -7.97
C HIS A 3 19.65 2.46 -7.00
N ALA A 4 20.44 1.62 -6.28
CA ALA A 4 19.90 0.57 -5.43
C ALA A 4 19.06 1.08 -4.26
N MET A 5 19.22 2.35 -3.86
CA MET A 5 18.51 2.91 -2.72
C MET A 5 17.17 3.53 -3.06
N SER A 6 16.81 3.55 -4.33
CA SER A 6 15.53 4.07 -4.78
C SER A 6 14.52 2.93 -4.92
N LEU A 7 13.42 3.03 -4.21
CA LEU A 7 12.34 2.05 -4.29
C LEU A 7 11.16 2.66 -5.04
N PRO A 8 10.49 1.90 -5.91
CA PRO A 8 9.28 2.39 -6.55
C PRO A 8 8.14 2.55 -5.55
N ILE A 9 7.28 3.50 -5.83
CA ILE A 9 6.12 3.82 -4.99
C ILE A 9 4.85 3.57 -5.80
N VAL A 10 3.88 2.88 -5.21
CA VAL A 10 2.52 2.85 -5.75
C VAL A 10 1.59 3.46 -4.72
N PHE A 11 0.59 4.19 -5.18
CA PHE A 11 -0.45 4.69 -4.30
C PHE A 11 -1.82 4.17 -4.76
N ILE A 12 -2.56 3.65 -3.81
CA ILE A 12 -3.86 3.04 -4.05
C ILE A 12 -4.93 4.11 -3.97
N ASN A 13 -5.73 4.26 -5.02
CA ASN A 13 -6.73 5.32 -5.09
C ASN A 13 -7.92 4.86 -5.93
N LEU A 14 -9.13 5.06 -5.40
CA LEU A 14 -10.37 4.87 -6.16
C LEU A 14 -10.54 6.02 -7.16
N ALA A 15 -11.00 5.71 -8.36
CA ALA A 15 -11.16 6.70 -9.42
C ALA A 15 -12.06 7.88 -9.00
N ARG A 16 -13.08 7.61 -8.18
CA ARG A 16 -14.01 8.63 -7.69
C ARG A 16 -13.39 9.59 -6.67
N ASP A 17 -12.29 9.21 -6.03
CA ASP A 17 -11.62 10.03 -5.02
C ASP A 17 -10.58 10.95 -5.67
N ALA A 18 -11.05 11.81 -6.57
CA ALA A 18 -10.19 12.66 -7.39
C ALA A 18 -9.41 13.69 -6.56
N GLU A 19 -10.00 14.21 -5.49
CA GLU A 19 -9.31 15.19 -4.63
C GLU A 19 -8.15 14.56 -3.88
N ARG A 20 -8.34 13.35 -3.35
CA ARG A 20 -7.28 12.60 -2.68
C ARG A 20 -6.15 12.29 -3.65
N ARG A 21 -6.51 11.90 -4.87
CA ARG A 21 -5.52 11.61 -5.92
C ARG A 21 -4.69 12.84 -6.25
N ALA A 22 -5.33 13.97 -6.47
CA ALA A 22 -4.63 15.20 -6.80
C ALA A 22 -3.71 15.66 -5.68
N ARG A 23 -4.17 15.57 -4.44
CA ARG A 23 -3.38 15.96 -3.28
C ARG A 23 -2.13 15.09 -3.12
N LEU A 24 -2.31 13.78 -3.16
CA LEU A 24 -1.19 12.85 -3.00
C LEU A 24 -0.23 12.95 -4.18
N HIS A 25 -0.75 13.09 -5.37
CA HIS A 25 0.09 13.31 -6.57
C HIS A 25 0.97 14.56 -6.40
N SER A 26 0.38 15.63 -5.89
CA SER A 26 1.13 16.87 -5.63
C SER A 26 2.24 16.65 -4.60
N GLU A 27 1.94 15.92 -3.51
CA GLU A 27 2.97 15.62 -2.50
C GLU A 27 4.07 14.73 -3.08
N LEU A 28 3.71 13.72 -3.86
CA LEU A 28 4.67 12.81 -4.49
C LEU A 28 5.53 13.48 -5.55
N SER A 29 5.06 14.57 -6.16
CA SER A 29 5.87 15.30 -7.15
C SER A 29 7.15 15.89 -6.55
N ARG A 30 7.22 16.02 -5.24
CA ARG A 30 8.40 16.52 -4.51
C ARG A 30 9.31 15.41 -4.05
N VAL A 31 8.92 14.17 -4.24
CA VAL A 31 9.69 12.99 -3.81
C VAL A 31 10.51 12.49 -5.01
N PRO A 32 11.86 12.38 -4.88
CA PRO A 32 12.71 12.00 -6.00
C PRO A 32 12.73 10.49 -6.24
N MET A 33 11.58 9.85 -6.20
CA MET A 33 11.41 8.44 -6.47
C MET A 33 10.22 8.26 -7.42
N PRO A 34 10.28 7.28 -8.34
CA PRO A 34 9.17 7.05 -9.26
C PRO A 34 7.93 6.64 -8.49
N SER A 35 6.79 7.20 -8.85
CA SER A 35 5.52 6.85 -8.24
C SER A 35 4.48 6.59 -9.32
N GLN A 36 3.56 5.69 -9.02
CA GLN A 36 2.52 5.28 -9.94
C GLN A 36 1.23 5.01 -9.18
N ARG A 37 0.12 5.41 -9.79
CA ARG A 37 -1.19 5.13 -9.23
C ARG A 37 -1.58 3.68 -9.49
N LEU A 38 -2.10 3.01 -8.47
CA LEU A 38 -2.76 1.73 -8.59
C LEU A 38 -4.27 1.95 -8.39
N ALA A 39 -5.07 1.59 -9.39
CA ALA A 39 -6.51 1.71 -9.28
C ALA A 39 -7.02 0.78 -8.17
N ALA A 40 -7.64 1.37 -7.14
CA ALA A 40 -8.16 0.60 -6.03
C ALA A 40 -9.33 -0.26 -6.46
N VAL A 41 -9.45 -1.42 -5.83
CA VAL A 41 -10.55 -2.34 -6.07
C VAL A 41 -11.78 -1.88 -5.29
N TRP A 42 -12.90 -1.70 -6.00
CA TRP A 42 -14.20 -1.55 -5.38
C TRP A 42 -14.86 -2.93 -5.38
N TRP A 43 -14.95 -3.54 -4.20
CA TRP A 43 -15.33 -4.96 -4.09
C TRP A 43 -16.67 -5.28 -4.76
N ALA A 44 -17.64 -4.38 -4.63
CA ALA A 44 -18.97 -4.57 -5.20
C ALA A 44 -18.97 -4.66 -6.73
N ASP A 45 -17.93 -4.12 -7.40
CA ASP A 45 -17.83 -4.14 -8.85
C ASP A 45 -17.09 -5.37 -9.38
N LEU A 46 -16.57 -6.21 -8.51
CA LEU A 46 -15.85 -7.41 -8.96
C LEU A 46 -16.81 -8.48 -9.47
N PRO A 47 -16.43 -9.18 -10.55
CA PRO A 47 -17.14 -10.40 -10.94
C PRO A 47 -17.16 -11.40 -9.80
N ALA A 48 -18.26 -12.15 -9.68
CA ALA A 48 -18.44 -13.11 -8.60
C ALA A 48 -17.29 -14.13 -8.53
N GLN A 49 -16.80 -14.55 -9.68
CA GLN A 49 -15.70 -15.50 -9.76
C GLN A 49 -14.41 -14.93 -9.17
N GLN A 50 -14.10 -13.68 -9.47
CA GLN A 50 -12.92 -13.01 -8.93
C GLN A 50 -13.06 -12.80 -7.42
N ALA A 51 -14.24 -12.38 -6.98
CA ALA A 51 -14.51 -12.20 -5.56
C ALA A 51 -14.34 -13.50 -4.78
N ALA A 52 -14.77 -14.61 -5.35
CA ALA A 52 -14.63 -15.92 -4.74
C ALA A 52 -13.17 -16.37 -4.60
N GLN A 53 -12.30 -15.97 -5.54
CA GLN A 53 -10.88 -16.27 -5.46
C GLN A 53 -10.19 -15.52 -4.32
N TRP A 54 -10.64 -14.32 -4.03
CA TRP A 54 -9.98 -13.43 -3.06
C TRP A 54 -10.63 -13.39 -1.70
N SER A 55 -11.74 -14.10 -1.50
CA SER A 55 -12.44 -14.14 -0.23
C SER A 55 -12.94 -15.56 0.05
N ASN A 56 -12.73 -16.00 1.27
CA ASN A 56 -13.20 -17.30 1.74
C ASN A 56 -14.04 -17.08 2.99
N SER A 57 -15.36 -17.08 2.84
CA SER A 57 -16.27 -16.82 3.95
C SER A 57 -16.15 -17.81 5.09
N PRO A 58 -16.07 -19.15 4.83
CA PRO A 58 -15.85 -20.09 5.93
C PRO A 58 -14.55 -19.87 6.68
N LEU A 59 -13.47 -19.53 5.99
CA LEU A 59 -12.20 -19.23 6.64
C LEU A 59 -12.29 -17.92 7.42
N ASN A 60 -12.96 -16.93 6.88
CA ASN A 60 -13.18 -15.66 7.57
C ASN A 60 -13.96 -15.85 8.87
N GLU A 61 -14.99 -16.70 8.86
CA GLU A 61 -15.77 -17.00 10.04
C GLU A 61 -14.96 -17.69 11.14
N ARG A 62 -13.96 -18.47 10.76
CA ARG A 62 -13.07 -19.13 11.72
C ARG A 62 -12.04 -18.19 12.34
N GLN A 63 -11.55 -17.23 11.56
CA GLN A 63 -10.41 -16.38 11.95
C GLN A 63 -10.84 -15.05 12.55
N TYR A 64 -12.03 -14.58 12.21
CA TYR A 64 -12.51 -13.27 12.62
C TYR A 64 -13.86 -13.39 13.31
N TYR A 65 -14.07 -12.55 14.29
CA TYR A 65 -15.33 -12.55 15.04
C TYR A 65 -16.51 -11.98 14.26
N LYS A 66 -16.26 -11.34 13.11
CA LYS A 66 -17.30 -10.79 12.25
C LYS A 66 -16.89 -10.90 10.78
N PRO A 67 -17.85 -10.93 9.85
CA PRO A 67 -17.54 -10.90 8.42
C PRO A 67 -16.84 -9.60 8.03
N LEU A 68 -15.93 -9.66 7.06
CA LEU A 68 -15.30 -8.48 6.49
C LEU A 68 -16.29 -7.68 5.67
N ARG A 69 -16.24 -6.37 5.78
CA ARG A 69 -17.04 -5.45 4.98
C ARG A 69 -16.45 -5.32 3.57
N ASN A 70 -17.28 -4.87 2.61
CA ASN A 70 -16.81 -4.69 1.23
C ASN A 70 -15.63 -3.71 1.14
N GLY A 71 -15.63 -2.65 1.95
CA GLY A 71 -14.51 -1.71 1.99
C GLY A 71 -13.21 -2.37 2.46
N GLU A 72 -13.30 -3.22 3.48
CA GLU A 72 -12.15 -3.97 3.98
C GLU A 72 -11.63 -4.97 2.95
N LYS A 73 -12.55 -5.67 2.26
CA LYS A 73 -12.20 -6.61 1.20
C LYS A 73 -11.55 -5.91 0.02
N GLY A 74 -12.07 -4.74 -0.36
CA GLY A 74 -11.50 -3.94 -1.45
C GLY A 74 -10.09 -3.47 -1.12
N CYS A 75 -9.86 -3.02 0.10
CA CYS A 75 -8.55 -2.62 0.57
C CYS A 75 -7.57 -3.80 0.50
N TYR A 76 -7.98 -4.96 1.00
CA TYR A 76 -7.17 -6.18 0.94
C TYR A 76 -6.84 -6.56 -0.51
N ALA A 77 -7.84 -6.57 -1.39
CA ALA A 77 -7.64 -6.90 -2.80
C ALA A 77 -6.70 -5.90 -3.48
N SER A 78 -6.81 -4.62 -3.15
CA SER A 78 -5.92 -3.59 -3.69
C SER A 78 -4.47 -3.83 -3.29
N HIS A 79 -4.22 -4.21 -2.04
CA HIS A 79 -2.88 -4.56 -1.58
C HIS A 79 -2.35 -5.83 -2.24
N LEU A 80 -3.22 -6.82 -2.50
CA LEU A 80 -2.82 -8.01 -3.26
C LEU A 80 -2.34 -7.64 -4.66
N LEU A 81 -3.02 -6.70 -5.33
CA LEU A 81 -2.59 -6.22 -6.64
C LEU A 81 -1.23 -5.54 -6.57
N ALA A 82 -0.98 -4.76 -5.52
CA ALA A 82 0.32 -4.13 -5.32
C ALA A 82 1.41 -5.19 -5.13
N TRP A 83 1.14 -6.23 -4.35
CA TRP A 83 2.09 -7.32 -4.16
C TRP A 83 2.35 -8.09 -5.45
N GLN A 84 1.34 -8.29 -6.27
CA GLN A 84 1.50 -8.91 -7.59
C GLN A 84 2.40 -8.06 -8.49
N GLN A 85 2.25 -6.74 -8.45
CA GLN A 85 3.14 -5.85 -9.20
C GLN A 85 4.60 -5.99 -8.74
N LEU A 86 4.82 -6.05 -7.43
CA LEU A 86 6.16 -6.25 -6.89
C LEU A 86 6.77 -7.56 -7.38
N LEU A 87 6.00 -8.65 -7.29
CA LEU A 87 6.47 -9.97 -7.71
C LEU A 87 6.78 -10.05 -9.20
N ALA A 88 6.08 -9.26 -10.01
CA ALA A 88 6.28 -9.21 -11.46
C ALA A 88 7.41 -8.26 -11.86
N SER A 89 7.97 -7.49 -10.92
CA SER A 89 9.02 -6.52 -11.19
C SER A 89 10.37 -7.05 -10.72
N ASP A 90 11.44 -6.34 -11.09
CA ASP A 90 12.78 -6.64 -10.61
C ASP A 90 13.14 -5.85 -9.34
N ALA A 91 12.21 -5.06 -8.82
CA ALA A 91 12.47 -4.26 -7.64
C ALA A 91 12.60 -5.13 -6.39
N PRO A 92 13.54 -4.80 -5.48
CA PRO A 92 13.70 -5.57 -4.24
C PRO A 92 12.56 -5.33 -3.24
N ALA A 93 11.87 -4.21 -3.36
CA ALA A 93 10.77 -3.85 -2.47
C ALA A 93 9.89 -2.80 -3.14
N LEU A 94 8.72 -2.59 -2.59
CA LEU A 94 7.74 -1.65 -3.10
C LEU A 94 7.19 -0.83 -1.94
N VAL A 95 7.13 0.48 -2.11
CA VAL A 95 6.42 1.34 -1.16
C VAL A 95 4.96 1.41 -1.58
N VAL A 96 4.07 1.06 -0.68
CA VAL A 96 2.62 1.10 -0.93
C VAL A 96 1.99 2.15 -0.05
N LEU A 97 1.31 3.10 -0.66
CA LEU A 97 0.62 4.18 0.04
C LEU A 97 -0.88 4.09 -0.22
N GLU A 98 -1.67 4.38 0.80
CA GLU A 98 -3.10 4.65 0.65
C GLU A 98 -3.29 6.15 0.42
N ASP A 99 -4.37 6.55 -0.23
CA ASP A 99 -4.55 7.93 -0.69
C ASP A 99 -4.92 8.92 0.42
N ASP A 100 -5.12 8.44 1.65
CA ASP A 100 -5.40 9.28 2.82
C ASP A 100 -4.16 9.64 3.64
N VAL A 101 -2.98 9.18 3.23
CA VAL A 101 -1.74 9.48 3.94
C VAL A 101 -1.25 10.89 3.64
N ARG A 102 -0.42 11.43 4.54
CA ARG A 102 0.31 12.67 4.36
C ARG A 102 1.79 12.37 4.42
N LEU A 103 2.54 12.90 3.48
CA LEU A 103 3.98 12.70 3.42
C LEU A 103 4.68 13.80 4.20
N THR A 104 5.58 13.40 5.10
CA THR A 104 6.42 14.35 5.84
C THR A 104 7.63 14.72 5.01
N PRO A 105 8.32 15.84 5.35
CA PRO A 105 9.57 16.17 4.66
C PRO A 105 10.65 15.10 4.75
N GLN A 106 10.58 14.22 5.75
CA GLN A 106 11.54 13.14 5.96
C GLN A 106 11.21 11.86 5.19
N PHE A 107 10.11 11.83 4.48
CA PHE A 107 9.62 10.60 3.84
C PHE A 107 10.69 9.94 2.96
N ALA A 108 11.29 10.69 2.06
CA ALA A 108 12.30 10.16 1.15
C ALA A 108 13.52 9.60 1.90
N ASP A 109 13.97 10.32 2.92
CA ASP A 109 15.12 9.89 3.73
C ASP A 109 14.81 8.61 4.50
N VAL A 110 13.59 8.49 5.03
CA VAL A 110 13.15 7.27 5.73
C VAL A 110 13.13 6.08 4.78
N VAL A 111 12.57 6.24 3.57
CA VAL A 111 12.53 5.18 2.58
C VAL A 111 13.94 4.73 2.19
N ARG A 112 14.85 5.69 1.98
CA ARG A 112 16.25 5.36 1.67
C ARG A 112 16.93 4.63 2.81
N ALA A 113 16.68 5.04 4.04
CA ALA A 113 17.26 4.40 5.22
C ALA A 113 16.76 2.96 5.34
N ILE A 114 15.48 2.70 5.08
CA ILE A 114 14.93 1.35 5.10
C ILE A 114 15.54 0.50 3.98
N ALA A 115 15.68 1.06 2.80
CA ALA A 115 16.28 0.35 1.67
C ALA A 115 17.74 -0.03 1.94
N ALA A 116 18.42 0.72 2.79
CA ALA A 116 19.83 0.51 3.13
C ALA A 116 20.03 -0.40 4.35
N LEU A 117 18.95 -0.88 4.99
CA LEU A 117 19.10 -1.75 6.17
C LEU A 117 19.77 -3.07 5.80
N ASP A 118 20.75 -3.46 6.61
CA ASP A 118 21.42 -4.74 6.45
C ASP A 118 20.60 -5.90 7.00
N THR A 119 19.73 -5.63 7.96
CA THR A 119 18.85 -6.62 8.56
C THR A 119 17.75 -7.02 7.59
N PRO A 120 17.52 -8.31 7.34
CA PRO A 120 16.43 -8.74 6.48
C PRO A 120 15.06 -8.34 7.05
N TRP A 121 14.15 -7.95 6.20
CA TRP A 121 12.80 -7.62 6.58
C TRP A 121 11.82 -7.97 5.46
N ASP A 122 10.59 -8.31 5.82
CA ASP A 122 9.53 -8.61 4.86
C ASP A 122 8.57 -7.44 4.68
N MET A 123 8.28 -6.73 5.76
CA MET A 123 7.38 -5.58 5.74
C MET A 123 7.81 -4.58 6.79
N VAL A 124 7.80 -3.30 6.41
CA VAL A 124 8.04 -2.18 7.32
C VAL A 124 6.86 -1.24 7.26
N LYS A 125 6.25 -0.98 8.40
CA LYS A 125 5.14 -0.04 8.50
C LYS A 125 5.70 1.36 8.74
N LEU A 126 5.39 2.27 7.82
CA LEU A 126 5.91 3.65 7.87
C LEU A 126 5.10 4.55 8.78
N LEU A 127 3.88 4.16 9.15
CA LEU A 127 2.97 4.95 9.97
C LEU A 127 2.69 4.24 11.27
N GLY A 128 2.61 5.03 12.35
CA GLY A 128 2.11 4.57 13.63
C GLY A 128 1.00 5.48 14.12
N ARG A 129 0.21 5.01 15.04
CA ARG A 129 -0.74 5.85 15.78
C ARG A 129 0.00 6.53 16.93
N ASP A 130 -0.45 7.70 17.35
CA ASP A 130 0.17 8.40 18.47
C ASP A 130 0.28 7.54 19.73
N ARG A 131 -0.71 6.65 19.94
CA ARG A 131 -0.69 5.71 21.05
C ARG A 131 0.44 4.68 20.98
N GLU A 132 0.89 4.36 19.78
CA GLU A 132 2.01 3.42 19.59
C GLU A 132 3.33 4.06 19.98
N LYS A 133 3.47 5.36 19.79
CA LYS A 133 4.68 6.10 20.15
C LYS A 133 4.92 6.14 21.65
N SER A 134 3.86 6.10 22.46
CA SER A 134 3.98 6.17 23.90
C SER A 134 4.35 4.85 24.57
N ARG A 135 4.49 3.80 23.80
CA ARG A 135 4.81 2.45 24.33
C ARG A 135 6.26 2.02 24.09
N SER A 136 7.04 2.89 23.51
CA SER A 136 8.45 2.60 23.24
C SER A 136 9.31 2.64 24.47
#